data_576d654246425342ec91f8da109f2669
#
_entry.id   576d654246425342ec91f8da109f2669
#
_cell.length_a   1.000
_cell.length_b   1.000
_cell.length_c   1.000
_cell.angle_alpha   90.00
_cell.angle_beta   90.00
_cell.angle_gamma   90.00
#
_symmetry.space_group_name_H-M   'P 1'
#
loop_
_entity.id
_entity.type
_entity.pdbx_description
1 polymer ?
#
loop_
_entity_poly.entity_id
_entity_poly.type
_entity_poly.pdbx_seq_one_letter_code
_entity_poly.pdbx_strand_id
1 'polypeptide(L)'
;MRNQKTETKNQNGASEKQQAHWGGVFAMTLCVFALIASEFMPVSLLTSMAHSLNVTEGMAGQGIAISGAFAVVTSLFISRLAGTLNRKKLLLGLTCIMALSGGVIAMAPNYLTYMTGRALIGIVVGGFWSMSAATAMRLVPVHRVPLALAIFNSGNALATVVAAPLGSWLGSVIGWRGAFLCLLPVAIVAFIWQLLSLPSMPVTRQPAGAGNVFALLRRRVVTLGMLGVGIFFMGQFTLFTYIRPFLETVTKVDASAVTLILLVIGSAGFIGTTLIGRVLKRGFYPTLMAIPVLMATVALALIAFGSQAAIVTALLGLWGFISTAAPVGWWAWVPRTFPQNAEAGGGLMVAMVQLSIALGSTVGGVLFDHHGYQSTFLASAAMLIIATVLIFLTSRADASAEGLSSHSS
;
A
#
# COMPACT_ATOMS: atom_id res chain seq x y z
N MET A 1 -44.80 20.60 -15.08
CA MET A 1 -44.23 20.82 -13.74
C MET A 1 -44.65 19.74 -12.70
N ARG A 2 -45.81 19.08 -12.81
CA ARG A 2 -46.24 18.05 -11.84
C ARG A 2 -45.51 16.71 -12.01
N ASN A 3 -45.14 16.30 -13.22
CA ASN A 3 -44.44 15.04 -13.47
C ASN A 3 -42.97 15.03 -13.06
N GLN A 4 -42.23 16.16 -13.15
CA GLN A 4 -40.84 16.24 -12.69
C GLN A 4 -40.71 16.13 -11.15
N LYS A 5 -41.66 16.63 -10.38
CA LYS A 5 -41.67 16.50 -8.91
C LYS A 5 -41.95 15.06 -8.45
N THR A 6 -42.67 14.28 -9.23
CA THR A 6 -42.99 12.86 -8.91
C THR A 6 -41.84 11.96 -9.23
N GLU A 7 -41.07 12.23 -10.32
CA GLU A 7 -39.86 11.47 -10.66
C GLU A 7 -38.70 11.73 -9.69
N THR A 8 -38.50 12.99 -9.25
CA THR A 8 -37.48 13.32 -8.25
C THR A 8 -37.80 12.72 -6.88
N LYS A 9 -39.06 12.62 -6.52
CA LYS A 9 -39.49 12.02 -5.25
C LYS A 9 -39.37 10.49 -5.27
N ASN A 10 -39.55 9.85 -6.43
CA ASN A 10 -39.36 8.41 -6.61
C ASN A 10 -37.88 8.05 -6.66
N GLN A 11 -37.00 8.88 -7.26
CA GLN A 11 -35.55 8.67 -7.26
C GLN A 11 -34.95 8.82 -5.86
N ASN A 12 -35.39 9.79 -5.06
CA ASN A 12 -34.97 9.94 -3.66
C ASN A 12 -35.49 8.81 -2.77
N GLY A 13 -36.72 8.32 -2.98
CA GLY A 13 -37.27 7.20 -2.22
C GLY A 13 -36.64 5.83 -2.56
N ALA A 14 -36.08 5.67 -3.77
CA ALA A 14 -35.33 4.47 -4.15
C ALA A 14 -33.91 4.46 -3.57
N SER A 15 -33.30 5.64 -3.40
CA SER A 15 -31.97 5.80 -2.79
C SER A 15 -31.97 5.56 -1.27
N GLU A 16 -33.08 5.83 -0.58
CA GLU A 16 -33.21 5.64 0.88
C GLU A 16 -33.40 4.17 1.31
N LYS A 17 -33.72 3.25 0.38
CA LYS A 17 -33.98 1.84 0.70
C LYS A 17 -32.79 0.89 0.54
N GLN A 18 -31.61 1.39 0.18
CA GLN A 18 -30.43 0.54 0.11
C GLN A 18 -29.98 0.17 1.54
N GLN A 19 -30.28 -1.06 1.96
CA GLN A 19 -29.83 -1.58 3.26
C GLN A 19 -28.28 -1.55 3.32
N ALA A 20 -27.76 -0.93 4.38
CA ALA A 20 -26.32 -0.88 4.60
C ALA A 20 -25.82 -2.23 5.16
N HIS A 21 -24.95 -2.90 4.41
CA HIS A 21 -24.35 -4.17 4.80
C HIS A 21 -23.06 -3.95 5.60
N TRP A 22 -23.17 -3.40 6.81
CA TRP A 22 -22.01 -3.09 7.67
C TRP A 22 -21.20 -4.34 8.03
N GLY A 23 -21.83 -5.50 8.21
CA GLY A 23 -21.11 -6.75 8.40
C GLY A 23 -20.13 -7.05 7.25
N GLY A 24 -20.53 -6.75 6.01
CA GLY A 24 -19.65 -6.85 4.84
C GLY A 24 -18.50 -5.86 4.89
N VAL A 25 -18.75 -4.62 5.36
CA VAL A 25 -17.70 -3.59 5.52
C VAL A 25 -16.64 -4.05 6.52
N PHE A 26 -17.05 -4.54 7.70
CA PHE A 26 -16.10 -5.04 8.71
C PHE A 26 -15.37 -6.32 8.27
N ALA A 27 -16.04 -7.22 7.56
CA ALA A 27 -15.39 -8.40 6.98
C ALA A 27 -14.30 -8.01 5.96
N MET A 28 -14.57 -6.97 5.15
CA MET A 28 -13.58 -6.40 4.24
C MET A 28 -12.42 -5.73 4.98
N THR A 29 -12.68 -5.05 6.10
CA THR A 29 -11.64 -4.45 6.95
C THR A 29 -10.70 -5.51 7.52
N LEU A 30 -11.22 -6.62 8.01
CA LEU A 30 -10.40 -7.75 8.47
C LEU A 30 -9.59 -8.35 7.33
N CYS A 31 -10.17 -8.44 6.14
CA CYS A 31 -9.45 -8.90 4.95
C CYS A 31 -8.30 -7.96 4.57
N VAL A 32 -8.51 -6.63 4.63
CA VAL A 32 -7.45 -5.63 4.42
C VAL A 32 -6.35 -5.79 5.46
N PHE A 33 -6.70 -5.96 6.72
CA PHE A 33 -5.71 -6.22 7.78
C PHE A 33 -4.85 -7.44 7.46
N ALA A 34 -5.47 -8.59 7.15
CA ALA A 34 -4.77 -9.82 6.83
C ALA A 34 -3.89 -9.67 5.57
N LEU A 35 -4.41 -8.97 4.54
CA LEU A 35 -3.71 -8.71 3.30
C LEU A 35 -2.43 -7.90 3.52
N ILE A 36 -2.54 -6.77 4.20
CA ILE A 36 -1.41 -5.87 4.48
C ILE A 36 -0.41 -6.53 5.44
N ALA A 37 -0.91 -7.26 6.45
CA ALA A 37 -0.04 -8.04 7.33
C ALA A 37 0.76 -9.08 6.54
N SER A 38 0.13 -9.82 5.64
CA SER A 38 0.80 -10.81 4.78
C SER A 38 1.79 -10.17 3.80
N GLU A 39 1.49 -8.98 3.29
CA GLU A 39 2.34 -8.25 2.35
C GLU A 39 3.64 -7.76 3.00
N PHE A 40 3.57 -7.19 4.20
CA PHE A 40 4.70 -6.53 4.86
C PHE A 40 5.40 -7.36 5.95
N MET A 41 4.83 -8.47 6.39
CA MET A 41 5.46 -9.37 7.36
C MET A 41 6.87 -9.83 6.94
N PRO A 42 7.20 -10.07 5.65
CA PRO A 42 8.56 -10.42 5.24
C PRO A 42 9.62 -9.40 5.67
N VAL A 43 9.30 -8.11 5.71
CA VAL A 43 10.25 -7.07 6.16
C VAL A 43 10.76 -7.34 7.57
N SER A 44 9.86 -7.75 8.46
CA SER A 44 10.20 -8.05 9.85
C SER A 44 10.82 -9.44 10.07
N LEU A 45 10.81 -10.30 9.07
CA LEU A 45 11.30 -11.69 9.13
C LEU A 45 12.46 -11.95 8.17
N LEU A 46 12.96 -10.90 7.49
CA LEU A 46 13.83 -11.02 6.31
C LEU A 46 15.08 -11.86 6.58
N THR A 47 15.80 -11.54 7.64
CA THR A 47 17.04 -12.28 8.02
C THR A 47 16.77 -13.75 8.35
N SER A 48 15.70 -14.01 9.13
CA SER A 48 15.34 -15.40 9.49
C SER A 48 14.94 -16.22 8.25
N MET A 49 14.28 -15.59 7.28
CA MET A 49 13.89 -16.21 6.03
C MET A 49 15.11 -16.47 5.14
N ALA A 50 16.00 -15.49 4.98
CA ALA A 50 17.23 -15.61 4.22
C ALA A 50 18.08 -16.78 4.73
N HIS A 51 18.34 -16.81 6.03
CA HIS A 51 19.09 -17.90 6.66
C HIS A 51 18.45 -19.28 6.47
N SER A 52 17.13 -19.39 6.71
CA SER A 52 16.41 -20.67 6.63
C SER A 52 16.27 -21.20 5.19
N LEU A 53 16.24 -20.31 4.19
CA LEU A 53 16.14 -20.67 2.77
C LEU A 53 17.50 -20.76 2.08
N ASN A 54 18.61 -20.51 2.81
CA ASN A 54 19.99 -20.47 2.30
C ASN A 54 20.16 -19.51 1.12
N VAL A 55 19.63 -18.29 1.27
CA VAL A 55 19.72 -17.19 0.30
C VAL A 55 20.21 -15.91 0.96
N THR A 56 20.60 -14.91 0.16
CA THR A 56 20.95 -13.58 0.70
C THR A 56 19.72 -12.81 1.16
N GLU A 57 19.90 -11.77 1.97
CA GLU A 57 18.83 -10.87 2.37
C GLU A 57 18.21 -10.16 1.15
N GLY A 58 19.01 -9.79 0.17
CA GLY A 58 18.54 -9.24 -1.09
C GLY A 58 17.65 -10.21 -1.85
N MET A 59 18.05 -11.48 -1.95
CA MET A 59 17.20 -12.52 -2.56
C MET A 59 15.90 -12.74 -1.77
N ALA A 60 15.95 -12.78 -0.45
CA ALA A 60 14.73 -12.91 0.37
C ALA A 60 13.79 -11.70 0.15
N GLY A 61 14.33 -10.49 0.02
CA GLY A 61 13.60 -9.26 -0.30
C GLY A 61 12.93 -9.25 -1.68
N GLN A 62 13.41 -10.04 -2.66
CA GLN A 62 12.73 -10.23 -3.95
C GLN A 62 11.31 -10.80 -3.80
N GLY A 63 10.99 -11.41 -2.67
CA GLY A 63 9.62 -11.81 -2.35
C GLY A 63 8.63 -10.62 -2.31
N ILE A 64 9.10 -9.44 -1.92
CA ILE A 64 8.30 -8.20 -1.97
C ILE A 64 8.20 -7.72 -3.43
N ALA A 65 9.29 -7.79 -4.18
CA ALA A 65 9.32 -7.39 -5.58
C ALA A 65 8.36 -8.23 -6.44
N ILE A 66 8.37 -9.56 -6.30
CA ILE A 66 7.47 -10.43 -7.09
C ILE A 66 6.00 -10.22 -6.71
N SER A 67 5.70 -10.00 -5.42
CA SER A 67 4.35 -9.64 -4.97
C SER A 67 3.90 -8.35 -5.66
N GLY A 68 4.72 -7.30 -5.65
CA GLY A 68 4.43 -6.03 -6.33
C GLY A 68 4.24 -6.20 -7.84
N ALA A 69 5.09 -6.97 -8.52
CA ALA A 69 4.96 -7.24 -9.96
C ALA A 69 3.64 -7.93 -10.32
N PHE A 70 3.25 -8.97 -9.57
CA PHE A 70 1.96 -9.63 -9.76
C PHE A 70 0.77 -8.74 -9.39
N ALA A 71 0.93 -7.84 -8.42
CA ALA A 71 -0.09 -6.85 -8.07
C ALA A 71 -0.32 -5.85 -9.22
N VAL A 72 0.73 -5.37 -9.88
CA VAL A 72 0.61 -4.52 -11.07
C VAL A 72 -0.14 -5.25 -12.19
N VAL A 73 0.30 -6.45 -12.55
CA VAL A 73 -0.34 -7.24 -13.61
C VAL A 73 -1.81 -7.46 -13.27
N THR A 74 -2.10 -7.90 -12.05
CA THR A 74 -3.48 -8.16 -11.64
C THR A 74 -4.33 -6.89 -11.64
N SER A 75 -3.83 -5.77 -11.12
CA SER A 75 -4.58 -4.51 -11.07
C SER A 75 -4.96 -4.01 -12.46
N LEU A 76 -4.12 -4.21 -13.47
CA LEU A 76 -4.39 -3.81 -14.84
C LEU A 76 -5.40 -4.72 -15.55
N PHE A 77 -5.37 -6.01 -15.23
CA PHE A 77 -6.16 -7.01 -15.98
C PHE A 77 -7.39 -7.52 -15.23
N ILE A 78 -7.50 -7.32 -13.92
CA ILE A 78 -8.58 -7.90 -13.10
C ILE A 78 -9.97 -7.51 -13.60
N SER A 79 -10.16 -6.28 -14.05
CA SER A 79 -11.46 -5.81 -14.58
C SER A 79 -11.88 -6.55 -15.86
N ARG A 80 -10.91 -6.92 -16.69
CA ARG A 80 -11.14 -7.72 -17.93
C ARG A 80 -11.35 -9.18 -17.60
N LEU A 81 -10.50 -9.76 -16.75
CA LEU A 81 -10.57 -11.17 -16.34
C LEU A 81 -11.83 -11.48 -15.56
N ALA A 82 -12.21 -10.58 -14.67
CA ALA A 82 -13.42 -10.71 -13.86
C ALA A 82 -14.71 -10.56 -14.69
N GLY A 83 -14.69 -9.80 -15.80
CA GLY A 83 -15.81 -9.63 -16.71
C GLY A 83 -17.15 -9.39 -15.97
N THR A 84 -18.12 -10.27 -16.22
CA THR A 84 -19.43 -10.29 -15.58
C THR A 84 -19.50 -11.09 -14.28
N LEU A 85 -18.34 -11.57 -13.77
CA LEU A 85 -18.32 -12.36 -12.55
C LEU A 85 -18.88 -11.56 -11.37
N ASN A 86 -19.72 -12.19 -10.56
CA ASN A 86 -20.24 -11.58 -9.34
C ASN A 86 -19.10 -11.16 -8.42
N ARG A 87 -19.09 -9.88 -8.01
CA ARG A 87 -17.99 -9.31 -7.19
C ARG A 87 -17.83 -10.02 -5.85
N LYS A 88 -18.90 -10.53 -5.24
CA LYS A 88 -18.81 -11.39 -4.05
C LYS A 88 -17.95 -12.63 -4.32
N LYS A 89 -18.21 -13.36 -5.41
CA LYS A 89 -17.45 -14.57 -5.76
C LYS A 89 -15.99 -14.26 -6.03
N LEU A 90 -15.71 -13.12 -6.67
CA LEU A 90 -14.35 -12.68 -6.96
C LEU A 90 -13.59 -12.33 -5.67
N LEU A 91 -14.20 -11.58 -4.74
CA LEU A 91 -13.59 -11.26 -3.45
C LEU A 91 -13.34 -12.51 -2.60
N LEU A 92 -14.28 -13.44 -2.55
CA LEU A 92 -14.09 -14.73 -1.88
C LEU A 92 -12.94 -15.54 -2.52
N GLY A 93 -12.85 -15.55 -3.84
CA GLY A 93 -11.74 -16.19 -4.56
C GLY A 93 -10.39 -15.57 -4.20
N LEU A 94 -10.30 -14.24 -4.15
CA LEU A 94 -9.08 -13.55 -3.74
C LEU A 94 -8.72 -13.85 -2.27
N THR A 95 -9.70 -13.88 -1.36
CA THR A 95 -9.44 -14.24 0.05
C THR A 95 -9.01 -15.69 0.19
N CYS A 96 -9.54 -16.60 -0.63
CA CYS A 96 -9.08 -17.99 -0.71
C CYS A 96 -7.62 -18.08 -1.20
N ILE A 97 -7.26 -17.31 -2.25
CA ILE A 97 -5.88 -17.23 -2.73
C ILE A 97 -4.95 -16.65 -1.66
N MET A 98 -5.42 -15.68 -0.85
CA MET A 98 -4.66 -15.14 0.28
C MET A 98 -4.37 -16.22 1.34
N ALA A 99 -5.36 -17.00 1.71
CA ALA A 99 -5.18 -18.12 2.64
C ALA A 99 -4.22 -19.17 2.07
N LEU A 100 -4.38 -19.54 0.79
CA LEU A 100 -3.48 -20.45 0.08
C LEU A 100 -2.03 -19.90 0.05
N SER A 101 -1.85 -18.61 -0.25
CA SER A 101 -0.54 -17.96 -0.21
C SER A 101 0.13 -18.11 1.15
N GLY A 102 -0.60 -17.81 2.24
CA GLY A 102 -0.09 -17.96 3.61
C GLY A 102 0.32 -19.40 3.91
N GLY A 103 -0.50 -20.39 3.51
CA GLY A 103 -0.19 -21.81 3.64
C GLY A 103 1.04 -22.23 2.85
N VAL A 104 1.14 -21.81 1.58
CA VAL A 104 2.31 -22.11 0.71
C VAL A 104 3.59 -21.52 1.31
N ILE A 105 3.55 -20.29 1.80
CA ILE A 105 4.72 -19.65 2.44
C ILE A 105 5.10 -20.39 3.73
N ALA A 106 4.12 -20.68 4.59
CA ALA A 106 4.37 -21.38 5.86
C ALA A 106 4.97 -22.77 5.66
N MET A 107 4.63 -23.45 4.58
CA MET A 107 5.13 -24.80 4.25
C MET A 107 6.32 -24.77 3.28
N ALA A 108 6.87 -23.60 2.92
CA ALA A 108 7.91 -23.47 1.90
C ALA A 108 9.21 -24.18 2.32
N PRO A 109 9.62 -25.27 1.62
CA PRO A 109 10.89 -25.95 1.89
C PRO A 109 12.08 -25.25 1.23
N ASN A 110 11.83 -24.40 0.22
CA ASN A 110 12.85 -23.76 -0.59
C ASN A 110 12.39 -22.37 -1.07
N TYR A 111 13.33 -21.64 -1.65
CA TYR A 111 13.11 -20.27 -2.15
C TYR A 111 12.03 -20.19 -3.24
N LEU A 112 11.96 -21.15 -4.17
CA LEU A 112 10.97 -21.13 -5.26
C LEU A 112 9.54 -21.25 -4.74
N THR A 113 9.31 -22.12 -3.76
CA THR A 113 7.99 -22.27 -3.12
C THR A 113 7.60 -20.99 -2.36
N TYR A 114 8.56 -20.37 -1.66
CA TYR A 114 8.35 -19.06 -1.05
C TYR A 114 7.95 -18.00 -2.07
N MET A 115 8.68 -17.89 -3.21
CA MET A 115 8.37 -16.96 -4.28
C MET A 115 6.99 -17.19 -4.90
N THR A 116 6.58 -18.45 -5.05
CA THR A 116 5.23 -18.82 -5.52
C THR A 116 4.16 -18.28 -4.57
N GLY A 117 4.33 -18.47 -3.27
CA GLY A 117 3.42 -17.90 -2.27
C GLY A 117 3.38 -16.37 -2.33
N ARG A 118 4.53 -15.71 -2.54
CA ARG A 118 4.62 -14.25 -2.70
C ARG A 118 3.94 -13.74 -3.98
N ALA A 119 4.03 -14.50 -5.07
CA ALA A 119 3.29 -14.19 -6.30
C ALA A 119 1.77 -14.26 -6.09
N LEU A 120 1.29 -15.28 -5.37
CA LEU A 120 -0.14 -15.43 -5.03
C LEU A 120 -0.67 -14.25 -4.22
N ILE A 121 0.06 -13.77 -3.19
CA ILE A 121 -0.39 -12.61 -2.43
C ILE A 121 -0.41 -11.33 -3.31
N GLY A 122 0.53 -11.20 -4.25
CA GLY A 122 0.52 -10.11 -5.23
C GLY A 122 -0.76 -10.06 -6.07
N ILE A 123 -1.26 -11.22 -6.51
CA ILE A 123 -2.56 -11.31 -7.21
C ILE A 123 -3.68 -10.76 -6.32
N VAL A 124 -3.67 -11.10 -5.04
CA VAL A 124 -4.70 -10.63 -4.09
C VAL A 124 -4.61 -9.12 -3.88
N VAL A 125 -3.40 -8.58 -3.68
CA VAL A 125 -3.15 -7.14 -3.50
C VAL A 125 -3.70 -6.35 -4.69
N GLY A 126 -3.28 -6.71 -5.91
CA GLY A 126 -3.74 -6.02 -7.13
C GLY A 126 -5.24 -6.12 -7.35
N GLY A 127 -5.82 -7.29 -7.13
CA GLY A 127 -7.25 -7.53 -7.31
C GLY A 127 -8.10 -6.81 -6.27
N PHE A 128 -7.70 -6.86 -5.00
CA PHE A 128 -8.45 -6.28 -3.90
C PHE A 128 -8.50 -4.74 -3.96
N TRP A 129 -7.34 -4.10 -4.10
CA TRP A 129 -7.27 -2.64 -4.14
C TRP A 129 -7.98 -2.05 -5.37
N SER A 130 -7.94 -2.73 -6.52
CA SER A 130 -8.66 -2.30 -7.71
C SER A 130 -10.19 -2.29 -7.55
N MET A 131 -10.72 -3.07 -6.60
CA MET A 131 -12.18 -3.23 -6.42
C MET A 131 -12.70 -2.61 -5.12
N SER A 132 -11.86 -2.16 -4.22
CA SER A 132 -12.26 -1.72 -2.88
C SER A 132 -13.29 -0.59 -2.90
N ALA A 133 -13.07 0.46 -3.70
CA ALA A 133 -14.01 1.58 -3.83
C ALA A 133 -15.35 1.15 -4.43
N ALA A 134 -15.33 0.35 -5.52
CA ALA A 134 -16.53 -0.16 -6.17
C ALA A 134 -17.34 -1.09 -5.24
N THR A 135 -16.65 -1.85 -4.40
CA THR A 135 -17.30 -2.70 -3.38
C THR A 135 -17.95 -1.85 -2.30
N ALA A 136 -17.29 -0.81 -1.79
CA ALA A 136 -17.86 0.09 -0.78
C ALA A 136 -19.15 0.76 -1.28
N MET A 137 -19.17 1.22 -2.53
CA MET A 137 -20.37 1.83 -3.15
C MET A 137 -21.55 0.86 -3.26
N ARG A 138 -21.31 -0.45 -3.23
CA ARG A 138 -22.37 -1.47 -3.29
C ARG A 138 -22.83 -1.98 -1.93
N LEU A 139 -22.00 -1.77 -0.89
CA LEU A 139 -22.29 -2.24 0.47
C LEU A 139 -23.10 -1.24 1.28
N VAL A 140 -23.00 0.06 0.96
CA VAL A 140 -23.66 1.12 1.74
C VAL A 140 -24.25 2.18 0.81
N PRO A 141 -25.25 2.94 1.28
CA PRO A 141 -25.78 4.10 0.56
C PRO A 141 -24.69 5.12 0.24
N VAL A 142 -24.85 5.87 -0.86
CA VAL A 142 -23.84 6.80 -1.41
C VAL A 142 -23.30 7.77 -0.35
N HIS A 143 -24.15 8.33 0.50
CA HIS A 143 -23.74 9.26 1.57
C HIS A 143 -22.88 8.61 2.66
N ARG A 144 -22.85 7.28 2.78
CA ARG A 144 -22.05 6.50 3.75
C ARG A 144 -20.79 5.88 3.14
N VAL A 145 -20.60 5.98 1.84
CA VAL A 145 -19.38 5.44 1.15
C VAL A 145 -18.09 5.99 1.73
N PRO A 146 -17.95 7.31 2.03
CA PRO A 146 -16.72 7.81 2.66
C PRO A 146 -16.42 7.14 4.01
N LEU A 147 -17.46 6.87 4.81
CA LEU A 147 -17.31 6.18 6.10
C LEU A 147 -16.89 4.72 5.89
N ALA A 148 -17.49 4.00 4.93
CA ALA A 148 -17.11 2.62 4.64
C ALA A 148 -15.66 2.52 4.18
N LEU A 149 -15.19 3.44 3.33
CA LEU A 149 -13.79 3.52 2.90
C LEU A 149 -12.84 3.86 4.07
N ALA A 150 -13.26 4.73 4.98
CA ALA A 150 -12.49 5.03 6.19
C ALA A 150 -12.34 3.79 7.09
N ILE A 151 -13.40 2.99 7.23
CA ILE A 151 -13.38 1.72 7.97
C ILE A 151 -12.45 0.71 7.27
N PHE A 152 -12.50 0.57 5.92
CA PHE A 152 -11.55 -0.28 5.21
C PHE A 152 -10.09 0.14 5.46
N ASN A 153 -9.81 1.44 5.39
CA ASN A 153 -8.48 1.97 5.65
C ASN A 153 -8.04 1.81 7.11
N SER A 154 -8.96 1.68 8.07
CA SER A 154 -8.58 1.39 9.46
C SER A 154 -7.92 0.00 9.60
N GLY A 155 -8.33 -0.98 8.79
CA GLY A 155 -7.68 -2.28 8.71
C GLY A 155 -6.23 -2.17 8.22
N ASN A 156 -6.00 -1.34 7.18
CA ASN A 156 -4.65 -1.02 6.69
C ASN A 156 -3.80 -0.33 7.77
N ALA A 157 -4.35 0.70 8.43
CA ALA A 157 -3.65 1.43 9.48
C ALA A 157 -3.28 0.52 10.66
N LEU A 158 -4.20 -0.35 11.10
CA LEU A 158 -3.94 -1.31 12.17
C LEU A 158 -2.85 -2.32 11.77
N ALA A 159 -2.92 -2.86 10.54
CA ALA A 159 -1.90 -3.77 10.03
C ALA A 159 -0.52 -3.11 10.00
N THR A 160 -0.44 -1.85 9.56
CA THR A 160 0.83 -1.11 9.49
C THR A 160 1.48 -0.96 10.87
N VAL A 161 0.68 -0.77 11.93
CA VAL A 161 1.19 -0.66 13.31
C VAL A 161 1.58 -2.02 13.89
N VAL A 162 0.78 -3.06 13.63
CA VAL A 162 0.85 -4.32 14.38
C VAL A 162 1.61 -5.40 13.62
N ALA A 163 1.54 -5.44 12.28
CA ALA A 163 2.02 -6.58 11.52
C ALA A 163 3.55 -6.80 11.63
N ALA A 164 4.34 -5.72 11.53
CA ALA A 164 5.79 -5.84 11.60
C ALA A 164 6.29 -6.23 13.01
N PRO A 165 5.89 -5.58 14.11
CA PRO A 165 6.31 -6.00 15.45
C PRO A 165 5.75 -7.37 15.84
N LEU A 166 4.49 -7.67 15.49
CA LEU A 166 3.91 -8.99 15.73
C LEU A 166 4.62 -10.08 14.93
N GLY A 167 4.93 -9.80 13.66
CA GLY A 167 5.72 -10.71 12.82
C GLY A 167 7.10 -10.98 13.40
N SER A 168 7.81 -9.94 13.84
CA SER A 168 9.12 -10.07 14.49
C SER A 168 9.04 -10.90 15.77
N TRP A 169 8.06 -10.64 16.64
CA TRP A 169 7.86 -11.40 17.87
C TRP A 169 7.49 -12.86 17.60
N LEU A 170 6.50 -13.12 16.76
CA LEU A 170 6.13 -14.49 16.38
C LEU A 170 7.31 -15.23 15.73
N GLY A 171 8.07 -14.53 14.87
CA GLY A 171 9.26 -15.09 14.24
C GLY A 171 10.33 -15.53 15.25
N SER A 172 10.48 -14.81 16.35
CA SER A 172 11.43 -15.19 17.43
C SER A 172 10.94 -16.37 18.29
N VAL A 173 9.61 -16.53 18.44
CA VAL A 173 9.01 -17.58 19.31
C VAL A 173 8.74 -18.89 18.55
N ILE A 174 8.13 -18.80 17.37
CA ILE A 174 7.64 -19.96 16.59
C ILE A 174 8.26 -20.04 15.18
N GLY A 175 9.26 -19.19 14.91
CA GLY A 175 9.90 -19.09 13.61
C GLY A 175 9.04 -18.36 12.54
N TRP A 176 9.70 -17.98 11.44
CA TRP A 176 9.04 -17.20 10.39
C TRP A 176 7.88 -17.96 9.70
N ARG A 177 7.99 -19.27 9.55
CA ARG A 177 6.92 -20.11 9.00
C ARG A 177 5.69 -20.11 9.91
N GLY A 178 5.89 -20.21 11.21
CA GLY A 178 4.83 -20.11 12.21
C GLY A 178 4.14 -18.74 12.21
N ALA A 179 4.89 -17.66 12.01
CA ALA A 179 4.33 -16.32 11.91
C ALA A 179 3.36 -16.19 10.71
N PHE A 180 3.72 -16.73 9.54
CA PHE A 180 2.80 -16.79 8.40
C PHE A 180 1.61 -17.73 8.64
N LEU A 181 1.83 -18.84 9.32
CA LEU A 181 0.74 -19.77 9.67
C LEU A 181 -0.31 -19.11 10.57
N CYS A 182 0.07 -18.18 11.45
CA CYS A 182 -0.86 -17.42 12.29
C CYS A 182 -1.79 -16.48 11.50
N LEU A 183 -1.43 -16.11 10.27
CA LEU A 183 -2.32 -15.34 9.39
C LEU A 183 -3.41 -16.20 8.74
N LEU A 184 -3.21 -17.52 8.64
CA LEU A 184 -4.17 -18.43 8.01
C LEU A 184 -5.53 -18.44 8.73
N PRO A 185 -5.62 -18.59 10.06
CA PRO A 185 -6.88 -18.47 10.78
C PRO A 185 -7.57 -17.11 10.53
N VAL A 186 -6.81 -16.02 10.50
CA VAL A 186 -7.37 -14.68 10.24
C VAL A 186 -7.97 -14.62 8.84
N ALA A 187 -7.28 -15.15 7.83
CA ALA A 187 -7.78 -15.22 6.46
C ALA A 187 -9.04 -16.12 6.35
N ILE A 188 -9.08 -17.25 7.07
CA ILE A 188 -10.25 -18.13 7.11
C ILE A 188 -11.45 -17.41 7.77
N VAL A 189 -11.24 -16.73 8.89
CA VAL A 189 -12.30 -15.94 9.55
C VAL A 189 -12.79 -14.84 8.63
N ALA A 190 -11.89 -14.12 7.95
CA ALA A 190 -12.25 -13.10 6.98
C ALA A 190 -13.07 -13.69 5.81
N PHE A 191 -12.69 -14.87 5.31
CA PHE A 191 -13.40 -15.59 4.25
C PHE A 191 -14.81 -15.97 4.68
N ILE A 192 -14.97 -16.62 5.85
CA ILE A 192 -16.26 -17.04 6.38
C ILE A 192 -17.15 -15.81 6.63
N TRP A 193 -16.60 -14.76 7.22
CA TRP A 193 -17.34 -13.53 7.48
C TRP A 193 -17.79 -12.84 6.17
N GLN A 194 -16.92 -12.77 5.16
CA GLN A 194 -17.30 -12.27 3.83
C GLN A 194 -18.39 -13.15 3.19
N LEU A 195 -18.27 -14.48 3.29
CA LEU A 195 -19.26 -15.42 2.74
C LEU A 195 -20.66 -15.16 3.32
N LEU A 196 -20.76 -14.91 4.62
CA LEU A 196 -22.02 -14.69 5.33
C LEU A 196 -22.56 -13.26 5.16
N SER A 197 -21.69 -12.25 5.13
CA SER A 197 -22.10 -10.84 5.23
C SER A 197 -22.11 -10.08 3.91
N LEU A 198 -21.42 -10.56 2.87
CA LEU A 198 -21.45 -9.88 1.56
C LEU A 198 -22.72 -10.23 0.80
N PRO A 199 -23.47 -9.23 0.30
CA PRO A 199 -24.59 -9.48 -0.60
C PRO A 199 -24.10 -9.96 -1.96
N SER A 200 -25.00 -10.53 -2.76
CA SER A 200 -24.72 -10.78 -4.17
C SER A 200 -24.55 -9.46 -4.93
N MET A 201 -23.43 -9.32 -5.63
CA MET A 201 -23.07 -8.09 -6.35
C MET A 201 -22.86 -8.40 -7.84
N PRO A 202 -23.95 -8.65 -8.60
CA PRO A 202 -23.85 -8.88 -10.04
C PRO A 202 -23.34 -7.63 -10.74
N VAL A 203 -22.56 -7.82 -11.80
CA VAL A 203 -22.03 -6.73 -12.63
C VAL A 203 -22.83 -6.70 -13.92
N THR A 204 -23.56 -5.63 -14.14
CA THR A 204 -24.06 -5.27 -15.47
C THR A 204 -22.85 -4.84 -16.32
N ARG A 205 -22.75 -5.35 -17.53
CA ARG A 205 -21.68 -5.01 -18.48
C ARG A 205 -21.65 -3.49 -18.64
N GLN A 206 -20.66 -2.82 -18.07
CA GLN A 206 -20.42 -1.42 -18.43
C GLN A 206 -19.94 -1.40 -19.89
N PRO A 207 -20.40 -0.44 -20.70
CA PRO A 207 -19.83 -0.22 -22.02
C PRO A 207 -18.31 -0.06 -21.87
N ALA A 208 -17.54 -0.63 -22.78
CA ALA A 208 -16.09 -0.53 -22.83
C ALA A 208 -15.66 0.91 -23.15
N GLY A 209 -15.77 1.78 -22.16
CA GLY A 209 -15.47 3.21 -22.19
C GLY A 209 -14.55 3.61 -21.02
N ALA A 210 -13.85 2.66 -20.40
CA ALA A 210 -12.70 3.01 -19.57
C ALA A 210 -11.69 3.69 -20.50
N GLY A 211 -11.70 5.02 -20.47
CA GLY A 211 -10.77 5.86 -21.24
C GLY A 211 -9.36 5.29 -21.08
N ASN A 212 -8.61 5.30 -22.16
CA ASN A 212 -7.25 4.78 -22.19
C ASN A 212 -6.46 5.40 -21.03
N VAL A 213 -6.25 4.63 -19.93
CA VAL A 213 -5.57 5.09 -18.70
C VAL A 213 -4.21 5.69 -19.04
N PHE A 214 -3.55 5.16 -20.08
CA PHE A 214 -2.29 5.70 -20.60
C PHE A 214 -2.45 7.06 -21.31
N ALA A 215 -3.65 7.43 -21.77
CA ALA A 215 -3.89 8.75 -22.33
C ALA A 215 -3.80 9.85 -21.25
N LEU A 216 -4.05 9.51 -19.98
CA LEU A 216 -3.88 10.44 -18.85
C LEU A 216 -2.41 10.85 -18.68
N LEU A 217 -1.47 9.97 -19.01
CA LEU A 217 -0.03 10.25 -18.94
C LEU A 217 0.44 11.28 -20.00
N ARG A 218 -0.38 11.66 -20.98
CA ARG A 218 -0.02 12.73 -21.92
C ARG A 218 -0.03 14.12 -21.28
N ARG A 219 -0.70 14.28 -20.14
CA ARG A 219 -0.72 15.56 -19.41
C ARG A 219 0.57 15.65 -18.57
N ARG A 220 1.36 16.72 -18.77
CA ARG A 220 2.65 16.96 -18.11
C ARG A 220 2.56 16.86 -16.58
N VAL A 221 1.52 17.43 -15.97
CA VAL A 221 1.26 17.35 -14.52
C VAL A 221 1.13 15.90 -14.06
N VAL A 222 0.40 15.08 -14.83
CA VAL A 222 0.17 13.68 -14.54
C VAL A 222 1.46 12.88 -14.63
N THR A 223 2.22 13.04 -15.70
CA THR A 223 3.48 12.32 -15.91
C THR A 223 4.49 12.65 -14.80
N LEU A 224 4.70 13.94 -14.51
CA LEU A 224 5.63 14.38 -13.47
C LEU A 224 5.17 13.91 -12.08
N GLY A 225 3.87 14.01 -11.78
CA GLY A 225 3.30 13.57 -10.51
C GLY A 225 3.43 12.06 -10.33
N MET A 226 3.10 11.26 -11.35
CA MET A 226 3.24 9.79 -11.28
C MET A 226 4.70 9.35 -11.17
N LEU A 227 5.62 10.00 -11.88
CA LEU A 227 7.06 9.76 -11.71
C LEU A 227 7.51 10.16 -10.29
N GLY A 228 7.03 11.29 -9.76
CA GLY A 228 7.30 11.71 -8.39
C GLY A 228 6.84 10.69 -7.35
N VAL A 229 5.61 10.18 -7.49
CA VAL A 229 5.08 9.07 -6.68
C VAL A 229 5.97 7.84 -6.82
N GLY A 230 6.27 7.46 -8.07
CA GLY A 230 7.05 6.25 -8.36
C GLY A 230 8.43 6.29 -7.70
N ILE A 231 9.18 7.34 -7.93
CA ILE A 231 10.53 7.50 -7.37
C ILE A 231 10.49 7.64 -5.84
N PHE A 232 9.45 8.29 -5.30
CA PHE A 232 9.25 8.39 -3.85
C PHE A 232 9.10 7.00 -3.21
N PHE A 233 8.15 6.19 -3.67
CA PHE A 233 7.93 4.85 -3.13
C PHE A 233 9.10 3.91 -3.40
N MET A 234 9.76 4.04 -4.55
CA MET A 234 10.97 3.30 -4.86
C MET A 234 12.08 3.61 -3.85
N GLY A 235 12.36 4.89 -3.56
CA GLY A 235 13.34 5.31 -2.53
C GLY A 235 12.95 4.83 -1.13
N GLN A 236 11.68 4.94 -0.75
CA GLN A 236 11.19 4.46 0.54
C GLN A 236 11.45 2.96 0.72
N PHE A 237 11.09 2.13 -0.25
CA PHE A 237 11.19 0.67 -0.14
C PHE A 237 12.60 0.13 -0.42
N THR A 238 13.47 0.89 -1.08
CA THR A 238 14.90 0.59 -1.17
C THR A 238 15.54 0.46 0.22
N LEU A 239 15.18 1.33 1.15
CA LEU A 239 15.67 1.29 2.53
C LEU A 239 14.80 0.40 3.43
N PHE A 240 13.47 0.61 3.41
CA PHE A 240 12.55 0.00 4.38
C PHE A 240 12.59 -1.53 4.36
N THR A 241 12.74 -2.13 3.20
CA THR A 241 12.81 -3.59 3.04
C THR A 241 13.97 -4.21 3.85
N TYR A 242 15.08 -3.48 3.98
CA TYR A 242 16.33 -3.96 4.59
C TYR A 242 16.60 -3.39 5.99
N ILE A 243 15.59 -2.80 6.63
CA ILE A 243 15.71 -2.26 8.01
C ILE A 243 16.11 -3.35 9.00
N ARG A 244 15.53 -4.54 8.93
CA ARG A 244 15.83 -5.61 9.88
C ARG A 244 17.28 -6.07 9.81
N PRO A 245 17.84 -6.47 8.65
CA PRO A 245 19.26 -6.79 8.54
C PRO A 245 20.18 -5.67 9.03
N PHE A 246 19.85 -4.40 8.73
CA PHE A 246 20.59 -3.25 9.23
C PHE A 246 20.59 -3.20 10.77
N LEU A 247 19.45 -3.37 11.42
CA LEU A 247 19.34 -3.36 12.89
C LEU A 247 20.14 -4.49 13.53
N GLU A 248 20.13 -5.69 12.95
CA GLU A 248 20.81 -6.86 13.47
C GLU A 248 22.34 -6.80 13.23
N THR A 249 22.79 -6.34 12.04
CA THR A 249 24.22 -6.40 11.65
C THR A 249 24.98 -5.13 12.02
N VAL A 250 24.37 -3.96 11.91
CA VAL A 250 25.02 -2.65 12.09
C VAL A 250 24.73 -2.08 13.47
N THR A 251 23.47 -1.99 13.86
CA THR A 251 23.07 -1.50 15.18
C THR A 251 23.31 -2.55 16.27
N LYS A 252 23.36 -3.83 15.86
CA LYS A 252 23.64 -5.00 16.73
C LYS A 252 22.66 -5.13 17.89
N VAL A 253 21.38 -4.92 17.61
CA VAL A 253 20.29 -5.10 18.58
C VAL A 253 19.73 -6.52 18.49
N ASP A 254 19.19 -7.01 19.59
CA ASP A 254 18.54 -8.32 19.68
C ASP A 254 17.12 -8.30 19.08
N ALA A 255 16.51 -9.47 18.92
CA ALA A 255 15.19 -9.62 18.32
C ALA A 255 14.08 -8.85 19.09
N SER A 256 14.23 -8.73 20.41
CA SER A 256 13.28 -8.00 21.25
C SER A 256 13.35 -6.50 20.96
N ALA A 257 14.56 -5.95 20.85
CA ALA A 257 14.76 -4.55 20.50
C ALA A 257 14.32 -4.28 19.06
N VAL A 258 14.57 -5.17 18.10
CA VAL A 258 14.01 -5.07 16.73
C VAL A 258 12.50 -4.97 16.77
N THR A 259 11.82 -5.82 17.53
CA THR A 259 10.36 -5.80 17.70
C THR A 259 9.87 -4.45 18.25
N LEU A 260 10.55 -3.91 19.28
CA LEU A 260 10.21 -2.60 19.86
C LEU A 260 10.44 -1.45 18.88
N ILE A 261 11.53 -1.47 18.11
CA ILE A 261 11.81 -0.45 17.10
C ILE A 261 10.74 -0.48 16.00
N LEU A 262 10.34 -1.67 15.53
CA LEU A 262 9.25 -1.80 14.55
C LEU A 262 7.92 -1.30 15.12
N LEU A 263 7.64 -1.51 16.40
CA LEU A 263 6.46 -0.96 17.07
C LEU A 263 6.53 0.59 17.15
N VAL A 264 7.69 1.15 17.40
CA VAL A 264 7.91 2.61 17.38
C VAL A 264 7.64 3.17 15.98
N ILE A 265 8.16 2.53 14.94
CA ILE A 265 7.92 2.91 13.54
C ILE A 265 6.41 2.92 13.24
N GLY A 266 5.71 1.82 13.55
CA GLY A 266 4.28 1.68 13.28
C GLY A 266 3.43 2.68 14.07
N SER A 267 3.71 2.84 15.36
CA SER A 267 2.96 3.77 16.23
C SER A 267 3.17 5.22 15.82
N ALA A 268 4.42 5.61 15.54
CA ALA A 268 4.74 6.94 15.02
C ALA A 268 4.06 7.19 13.66
N GLY A 269 4.03 6.16 12.80
CA GLY A 269 3.35 6.21 11.52
C GLY A 269 1.84 6.42 11.64
N PHE A 270 1.19 5.77 12.58
CA PHE A 270 -0.23 6.01 12.88
C PHE A 270 -0.49 7.46 13.29
N ILE A 271 0.36 8.03 14.15
CA ILE A 271 0.27 9.43 14.56
C ILE A 271 0.47 10.35 13.34
N GLY A 272 1.50 10.09 12.51
CA GLY A 272 1.78 10.85 11.29
C GLY A 272 0.60 10.86 10.32
N THR A 273 0.03 9.70 10.05
CA THR A 273 -1.14 9.54 9.17
C THR A 273 -2.36 10.33 9.69
N THR A 274 -2.55 10.37 11.00
CA THR A 274 -3.66 11.10 11.62
C THR A 274 -3.48 12.64 11.53
N LEU A 275 -2.25 13.11 11.64
CA LEU A 275 -1.95 14.54 11.68
C LEU A 275 -1.78 15.18 10.31
N ILE A 276 -1.34 14.42 9.31
CA ILE A 276 -0.95 14.94 7.99
C ILE A 276 -2.06 15.73 7.29
N GLY A 277 -3.32 15.35 7.49
CA GLY A 277 -4.46 16.05 6.88
C GLY A 277 -4.55 17.52 7.29
N ARG A 278 -4.13 17.88 8.49
CA ARG A 278 -4.07 19.29 8.95
C ARG A 278 -2.93 20.05 8.28
N VAL A 279 -1.79 19.40 8.08
CA VAL A 279 -0.60 20.00 7.45
C VAL A 279 -0.83 20.22 5.96
N LEU A 280 -1.43 19.25 5.26
CA LEU A 280 -1.80 19.35 3.85
C LEU A 280 -2.77 20.51 3.55
N LYS A 281 -3.65 20.85 4.48
CA LYS A 281 -4.54 22.01 4.33
C LYS A 281 -3.81 23.35 4.35
N ARG A 282 -2.66 23.45 5.03
CA ARG A 282 -1.85 24.69 5.10
C ARG A 282 -0.99 24.89 3.85
N GLY A 283 -0.57 23.80 3.20
CA GLY A 283 0.24 23.88 1.99
C GLY A 283 0.44 22.50 1.39
N PHE A 284 -0.27 22.19 0.33
CA PHE A 284 -0.31 20.83 -0.24
C PHE A 284 1.05 20.42 -0.83
N TYR A 285 1.52 21.13 -1.86
CA TYR A 285 2.80 20.82 -2.50
C TYR A 285 4.03 21.04 -1.59
N PRO A 286 4.11 22.11 -0.80
CA PRO A 286 5.19 22.25 0.18
C PRO A 286 5.29 21.07 1.15
N THR A 287 4.15 20.54 1.61
CA THR A 287 4.14 19.36 2.48
C THR A 287 4.63 18.11 1.74
N LEU A 288 4.17 17.89 0.50
CA LEU A 288 4.62 16.75 -0.32
C LEU A 288 6.12 16.82 -0.64
N MET A 289 6.71 18.00 -0.79
CA MET A 289 8.16 18.18 -0.98
C MET A 289 8.95 18.00 0.30
N ALA A 290 8.43 18.46 1.44
CA ALA A 290 9.13 18.34 2.73
C ALA A 290 9.29 16.86 3.17
N ILE A 291 8.29 16.02 2.88
CA ILE A 291 8.29 14.59 3.24
C ILE A 291 9.54 13.87 2.71
N PRO A 292 9.83 13.79 1.41
CA PRO A 292 10.99 13.06 0.90
C PRO A 292 12.32 13.71 1.30
N VAL A 293 12.39 15.03 1.48
CA VAL A 293 13.59 15.70 2.00
C VAL A 293 13.92 15.24 3.42
N LEU A 294 12.92 15.24 4.31
CA LEU A 294 13.08 14.76 5.67
C LEU A 294 13.46 13.28 5.72
N MET A 295 12.83 12.46 4.87
CA MET A 295 13.17 11.04 4.77
C MET A 295 14.60 10.82 4.25
N ALA A 296 15.05 11.59 3.26
CA ALA A 296 16.43 11.55 2.78
C ALA A 296 17.42 11.93 3.88
N THR A 297 17.11 12.96 4.66
CA THR A 297 17.93 13.37 5.83
C THR A 297 18.01 12.23 6.86
N VAL A 298 16.88 11.56 7.16
CA VAL A 298 16.89 10.41 8.07
C VAL A 298 17.72 9.26 7.51
N ALA A 299 17.62 8.95 6.20
CA ALA A 299 18.42 7.89 5.57
C ALA A 299 19.94 8.17 5.69
N LEU A 300 20.37 9.42 5.47
CA LEU A 300 21.77 9.83 5.63
C LEU A 300 22.20 9.79 7.10
N ALA A 301 21.33 10.22 8.02
CA ALA A 301 21.60 10.16 9.46
C ALA A 301 21.74 8.71 9.96
N LEU A 302 20.96 7.77 9.43
CA LEU A 302 21.11 6.34 9.73
C LEU A 302 22.46 5.78 9.28
N ILE A 303 23.06 6.30 8.19
CA ILE A 303 24.43 5.93 7.79
C ILE A 303 25.43 6.44 8.83
N ALA A 304 25.29 7.68 9.27
CA ALA A 304 26.24 8.31 10.19
C ALA A 304 26.16 7.75 11.62
N PHE A 305 24.96 7.44 12.10
CA PHE A 305 24.69 7.03 13.48
C PHE A 305 24.24 5.56 13.63
N GLY A 306 24.44 4.74 12.61
CA GLY A 306 23.90 3.37 12.54
C GLY A 306 24.24 2.45 13.71
N SER A 307 25.37 2.67 14.39
CA SER A 307 25.78 1.88 15.57
C SER A 307 25.12 2.31 16.89
N GLN A 308 24.42 3.45 16.91
CA GLN A 308 23.86 4.03 18.14
C GLN A 308 22.36 3.71 18.26
N ALA A 309 22.00 2.64 18.95
CA ALA A 309 20.65 2.09 19.01
C ALA A 309 19.57 3.14 19.40
N ALA A 310 19.84 4.01 20.37
CA ALA A 310 18.89 5.06 20.79
C ALA A 310 18.62 6.08 19.67
N ILE A 311 19.66 6.53 18.96
CA ILE A 311 19.52 7.46 17.84
C ILE A 311 18.83 6.79 16.67
N VAL A 312 19.22 5.55 16.34
CA VAL A 312 18.58 4.75 15.27
C VAL A 312 17.09 4.58 15.56
N THR A 313 16.70 4.28 16.80
CA THR A 313 15.29 4.15 17.20
C THR A 313 14.53 5.46 17.00
N ALA A 314 15.09 6.59 17.40
CA ALA A 314 14.47 7.91 17.20
C ALA A 314 14.34 8.26 15.70
N LEU A 315 15.39 8.02 14.91
CA LEU A 315 15.40 8.26 13.46
C LEU A 315 14.37 7.36 12.72
N LEU A 316 14.27 6.09 13.09
CA LEU A 316 13.30 5.18 12.53
C LEU A 316 11.88 5.49 12.96
N GLY A 317 11.66 5.98 14.18
CA GLY A 317 10.39 6.55 14.62
C GLY A 317 9.98 7.75 13.75
N LEU A 318 10.91 8.68 13.50
CA LEU A 318 10.69 9.81 12.60
C LEU A 318 10.43 9.36 11.15
N TRP A 319 11.18 8.36 10.66
CA TRP A 319 10.91 7.72 9.36
C TRP A 319 9.49 7.18 9.29
N GLY A 320 9.05 6.40 10.28
CA GLY A 320 7.69 5.86 10.35
C GLY A 320 6.63 6.97 10.33
N PHE A 321 6.82 8.01 11.15
CA PHE A 321 5.91 9.15 11.22
C PHE A 321 5.72 9.84 9.86
N ILE A 322 6.79 10.03 9.09
CA ILE A 322 6.77 10.75 7.82
C ILE A 322 6.33 9.83 6.67
N SER A 323 6.89 8.62 6.58
CA SER A 323 6.69 7.72 5.45
C SER A 323 5.25 7.21 5.31
N THR A 324 4.59 6.91 6.44
CA THR A 324 3.18 6.46 6.44
C THR A 324 2.19 7.61 6.25
N ALA A 325 2.59 8.85 6.50
CA ALA A 325 1.80 10.03 6.21
C ALA A 325 1.76 10.38 4.70
N ALA A 326 2.81 10.05 3.95
CA ALA A 326 2.94 10.38 2.53
C ALA A 326 1.81 9.83 1.64
N PRO A 327 1.36 8.56 1.77
CA PRO A 327 0.25 8.01 0.99
C PRO A 327 -1.01 8.85 1.07
N VAL A 328 -1.33 9.43 2.23
CA VAL A 328 -2.52 10.29 2.41
C VAL A 328 -2.45 11.51 1.50
N GLY A 329 -1.26 12.12 1.39
CA GLY A 329 -1.03 13.24 0.48
C GLY A 329 -1.20 12.84 -0.99
N TRP A 330 -0.61 11.72 -1.38
CA TRP A 330 -0.69 11.23 -2.75
C TRP A 330 -2.10 10.78 -3.14
N TRP A 331 -2.83 10.14 -2.24
CA TRP A 331 -4.24 9.83 -2.48
C TRP A 331 -5.12 11.08 -2.57
N ALA A 332 -4.80 12.15 -1.83
CA ALA A 332 -5.49 13.44 -1.95
C ALA A 332 -5.14 14.18 -3.26
N TRP A 333 -4.00 13.89 -3.89
CA TRP A 333 -3.59 14.44 -5.19
C TRP A 333 -4.43 13.89 -6.35
N VAL A 334 -4.88 12.62 -6.27
CA VAL A 334 -5.65 11.95 -7.33
C VAL A 334 -6.92 12.71 -7.71
N PRO A 335 -7.89 12.99 -6.82
CA PRO A 335 -9.10 13.70 -7.21
C PRO A 335 -8.86 15.15 -7.62
N ARG A 336 -7.77 15.78 -7.19
CA ARG A 336 -7.38 17.13 -7.63
C ARG A 336 -6.93 17.14 -9.09
N THR A 337 -6.16 16.13 -9.47
CA THR A 337 -5.57 16.06 -10.82
C THR A 337 -6.50 15.38 -11.83
N PHE A 338 -7.39 14.49 -11.36
CA PHE A 338 -8.33 13.72 -12.16
C PHE A 338 -9.79 13.92 -11.71
N PRO A 339 -10.34 15.14 -11.69
CA PRO A 339 -11.69 15.38 -11.15
C PRO A 339 -12.78 14.57 -11.86
N GLN A 340 -12.62 14.34 -13.18
CA GLN A 340 -13.56 13.58 -14.01
C GLN A 340 -13.21 12.09 -14.16
N ASN A 341 -11.97 11.68 -13.82
CA ASN A 341 -11.44 10.32 -14.03
C ASN A 341 -10.73 9.80 -12.76
N ALA A 342 -11.24 10.13 -11.58
CA ALA A 342 -10.59 9.78 -10.30
C ALA A 342 -10.40 8.28 -10.11
N GLU A 343 -11.32 7.44 -10.62
CA GLU A 343 -11.21 5.97 -10.55
C GLU A 343 -10.03 5.46 -11.40
N ALA A 344 -9.92 5.94 -12.66
CA ALA A 344 -8.81 5.59 -13.54
C ALA A 344 -7.47 6.12 -13.01
N GLY A 345 -7.44 7.34 -12.46
CA GLY A 345 -6.27 7.93 -11.81
C GLY A 345 -5.86 7.15 -10.56
N GLY A 346 -6.81 6.68 -9.78
CA GLY A 346 -6.57 5.81 -8.62
C GLY A 346 -5.97 4.47 -9.00
N GLY A 347 -6.49 3.83 -10.06
CA GLY A 347 -5.93 2.58 -10.59
C GLY A 347 -4.48 2.75 -11.08
N LEU A 348 -4.20 3.85 -11.79
CA LEU A 348 -2.84 4.18 -12.22
C LEU A 348 -1.91 4.42 -11.03
N MET A 349 -2.39 5.10 -9.98
CA MET A 349 -1.66 5.33 -8.74
C MET A 349 -1.28 4.00 -8.07
N VAL A 350 -2.24 3.07 -7.91
CA VAL A 350 -1.97 1.74 -7.32
C VAL A 350 -0.91 1.00 -8.13
N ALA A 351 -1.05 0.95 -9.46
CA ALA A 351 -0.08 0.27 -10.32
C ALA A 351 1.31 0.89 -10.19
N MET A 352 1.41 2.23 -10.16
CA MET A 352 2.67 2.94 -10.01
C MET A 352 3.31 2.66 -8.64
N VAL A 353 2.54 2.72 -7.55
CA VAL A 353 3.04 2.43 -6.20
C VAL A 353 3.56 1.00 -6.10
N GLN A 354 2.80 0.01 -6.58
CA GLN A 354 3.21 -1.40 -6.49
C GLN A 354 4.44 -1.71 -7.36
N LEU A 355 4.51 -1.13 -8.56
CA LEU A 355 5.71 -1.22 -9.40
C LEU A 355 6.94 -0.63 -8.70
N SER A 356 6.76 0.51 -8.04
CA SER A 356 7.85 1.20 -7.34
C SER A 356 8.30 0.46 -6.09
N ILE A 357 7.38 -0.17 -5.35
CA ILE A 357 7.70 -1.07 -4.23
C ILE A 357 8.56 -2.25 -4.75
N ALA A 358 8.15 -2.86 -5.86
CA ALA A 358 8.88 -3.96 -6.48
C ALA A 358 10.29 -3.54 -6.90
N LEU A 359 10.42 -2.44 -7.65
CA LEU A 359 11.71 -1.93 -8.12
C LEU A 359 12.59 -1.47 -6.96
N GLY A 360 12.03 -0.79 -5.96
CA GLY A 360 12.76 -0.33 -4.79
C GLY A 360 13.34 -1.49 -3.99
N SER A 361 12.53 -2.50 -3.70
CA SER A 361 12.99 -3.71 -3.00
C SER A 361 14.06 -4.46 -3.79
N THR A 362 13.95 -4.52 -5.13
CA THR A 362 14.95 -5.14 -6.01
C THR A 362 16.27 -4.37 -6.00
N VAL A 363 16.23 -3.06 -6.25
CA VAL A 363 17.43 -2.21 -6.25
C VAL A 363 18.09 -2.22 -4.87
N GLY A 364 17.29 -2.10 -3.81
CA GLY A 364 17.77 -2.18 -2.43
C GLY A 364 18.48 -3.49 -2.14
N GLY A 365 17.94 -4.63 -2.61
CA GLY A 365 18.53 -5.95 -2.41
C GLY A 365 19.88 -6.12 -3.11
N VAL A 366 19.95 -5.74 -4.37
CA VAL A 366 21.19 -5.80 -5.14
C VAL A 366 22.29 -4.93 -4.50
N LEU A 367 21.93 -3.72 -4.07
CA LEU A 367 22.87 -2.82 -3.40
C LEU A 367 23.28 -3.35 -2.02
N PHE A 368 22.34 -3.90 -1.25
CA PHE A 368 22.59 -4.44 0.08
C PHE A 368 23.55 -5.63 0.02
N ASP A 369 23.30 -6.58 -0.88
CA ASP A 369 24.11 -7.79 -1.02
C ASP A 369 25.52 -7.53 -1.52
N HIS A 370 25.69 -6.58 -2.48
CA HIS A 370 27.00 -6.34 -3.12
C HIS A 370 27.81 -5.20 -2.50
N HIS A 371 27.14 -4.19 -1.93
CA HIS A 371 27.78 -2.96 -1.46
C HIS A 371 27.41 -2.58 -0.02
N GLY A 372 26.59 -3.39 0.64
CA GLY A 372 26.15 -3.17 2.02
C GLY A 372 25.10 -2.06 2.20
N TYR A 373 24.68 -1.88 3.46
CA TYR A 373 23.60 -0.98 3.85
C TYR A 373 23.84 0.49 3.47
N GLN A 374 25.09 0.94 3.48
CA GLN A 374 25.43 2.33 3.17
C GLN A 374 25.02 2.71 1.75
N SER A 375 25.33 1.85 0.77
CA SER A 375 24.93 2.05 -0.63
C SER A 375 23.42 2.01 -0.81
N THR A 376 22.74 1.11 -0.10
CA THR A 376 21.28 1.00 -0.12
C THR A 376 20.62 2.27 0.42
N PHE A 377 21.10 2.78 1.55
CA PHE A 377 20.53 3.99 2.19
C PHE A 377 20.88 5.26 1.43
N LEU A 378 22.08 5.33 0.83
CA LEU A 378 22.46 6.44 -0.05
C LEU A 378 21.59 6.47 -1.32
N ALA A 379 21.33 5.32 -1.94
CA ALA A 379 20.44 5.22 -3.09
C ALA A 379 19.00 5.63 -2.73
N SER A 380 18.50 5.21 -1.56
CA SER A 380 17.21 5.66 -1.03
C SER A 380 17.17 7.18 -0.90
N ALA A 381 18.18 7.78 -0.27
CA ALA A 381 18.26 9.24 -0.09
C ALA A 381 18.29 9.97 -1.46
N ALA A 382 19.10 9.49 -2.41
CA ALA A 382 19.16 10.06 -3.75
C ALA A 382 17.82 10.01 -4.49
N MET A 383 17.12 8.88 -4.45
CA MET A 383 15.79 8.74 -5.04
C MET A 383 14.78 9.68 -4.38
N LEU A 384 14.81 9.84 -3.05
CA LEU A 384 13.92 10.75 -2.33
C LEU A 384 14.18 12.22 -2.70
N ILE A 385 15.42 12.62 -2.92
CA ILE A 385 15.75 13.96 -3.42
C ILE A 385 15.25 14.14 -4.86
N ILE A 386 15.44 13.14 -5.73
CA ILE A 386 14.89 13.18 -7.10
C ILE A 386 13.36 13.30 -7.06
N ALA A 387 12.70 12.55 -6.17
CA ALA A 387 11.25 12.67 -5.97
C ALA A 387 10.84 14.10 -5.57
N THR A 388 11.59 14.75 -4.69
CA THR A 388 11.35 16.16 -4.32
C THR A 388 11.41 17.09 -5.52
N VAL A 389 12.41 16.93 -6.40
CA VAL A 389 12.53 17.72 -7.63
C VAL A 389 11.32 17.47 -8.55
N LEU A 390 10.91 16.22 -8.73
CA LEU A 390 9.74 15.88 -9.55
C LEU A 390 8.44 16.45 -8.97
N ILE A 391 8.27 16.46 -7.65
CA ILE A 391 7.12 17.07 -6.98
C ILE A 391 7.13 18.60 -7.18
N PHE A 392 8.30 19.23 -7.09
CA PHE A 392 8.44 20.66 -7.38
C PHE A 392 8.07 20.99 -8.84
N LEU A 393 8.55 20.18 -9.81
CA LEU A 393 8.18 20.35 -11.21
C LEU A 393 6.68 20.11 -11.45
N THR A 394 6.08 19.17 -10.72
CA THR A 394 4.63 18.91 -10.76
C THR A 394 3.85 20.12 -10.26
N SER A 395 4.27 20.73 -9.16
CA SER A 395 3.61 21.92 -8.59
C SER A 395 3.66 23.12 -9.56
N ARG A 396 4.79 23.28 -10.26
CA ARG A 396 4.94 24.32 -11.29
C ARG A 396 4.05 24.08 -12.50
N ALA A 397 3.95 22.84 -12.95
CA ALA A 397 3.10 22.46 -14.08
C ALA A 397 1.61 22.61 -13.74
N ASP A 398 1.21 22.36 -12.50
CA ASP A 398 -0.15 22.53 -12.01
C ASP A 398 -0.56 24.02 -11.97
N ALA A 399 0.28 24.87 -11.39
CA ALA A 399 0.07 26.32 -11.35
C ALA A 399 -0.01 26.94 -12.75
N SER A 400 0.78 26.44 -13.71
CA SER A 400 0.73 26.91 -15.10
C SER A 400 -0.58 26.52 -15.81
N ALA A 401 -1.16 25.36 -15.47
CA ALA A 401 -2.44 24.90 -16.01
C ALA A 401 -3.62 25.73 -15.46
N GLU A 402 -3.59 26.11 -14.19
CA GLU A 402 -4.60 26.97 -13.56
C GLU A 402 -4.56 28.40 -14.12
N GLY A 403 -3.36 28.95 -14.33
CA GLY A 403 -3.18 30.29 -14.92
C GLY A 403 -3.72 30.41 -16.35
N LEU A 404 -3.59 29.35 -17.16
CA LEU A 404 -4.15 29.34 -18.53
C LEU A 404 -5.68 29.23 -18.53
N SER A 405 -6.28 28.57 -17.56
CA SER A 405 -7.74 28.46 -17.47
C SER A 405 -8.41 29.75 -17.00
N SER A 406 -7.74 30.57 -16.18
CA SER A 406 -8.23 31.85 -15.68
C SER A 406 -8.17 32.99 -16.72
N HIS A 407 -7.38 32.85 -17.79
CA HIS A 407 -7.30 33.82 -18.89
C HIS A 407 -8.24 33.49 -20.07
N SER A 408 -8.90 32.32 -20.05
CA SER A 408 -9.83 31.87 -21.08
C SER A 408 -11.31 31.96 -20.68
N SER A 409 -11.60 32.40 -19.46
CA SER A 409 -12.93 32.67 -18.90
C SER A 409 -13.17 34.19 -18.85
#